data_91c2f9bf824581490e83a5ccc9a5c4e8
#
_entry.id   91c2f9bf824581490e83a5ccc9a5c4e8
#
_cell.length_a   1.000
_cell.length_b   1.000
_cell.length_c   1.000
_cell.angle_alpha   90.00
_cell.angle_beta   90.00
_cell.angle_gamma   90.00
#
_symmetry.space_group_name_H-M   'P 1'
#
loop_
_entity.id
_entity.type
_entity.pdbx_description
1 polymer ?
#
loop_
_entity_poly.entity_id
_entity_poly.type
_entity_poly.pdbx_seq_one_letter_code
_entity_poly.pdbx_strand_id
1 'polypeptide(L)'
;VPYTSSPYSSHNIQSLASVFNDIDYTTSFFHGAPNGSMGFLGLSNILGFNNYYGKNEFNDNSLYDGYWGIWDEPFLDFMKNKIDGFKEPFFTTFFSLSSHEPFNVPKEYSGVFPTGNIQMHQVVGYSDNALKEFFNSSKNEPWFKNTLFVITADHCNQFWYPYYSAPINRFAIPILFYHPNNSFKGVNKRLSQQLDIFPSIIDLIGYD
;
A
#
# COMPACT_ATOMS: atom_id res chain seq x y z
N VAL A 1 -17.29 -8.48 -8.69
CA VAL A 1 -17.83 -7.11 -8.80
C VAL A 1 -17.19 -6.27 -7.71
N PRO A 2 -16.57 -5.11 -8.03
CA PRO A 2 -16.04 -4.22 -7.03
C PRO A 2 -17.11 -3.82 -6.00
N TYR A 3 -16.73 -3.64 -4.74
CA TYR A 3 -17.66 -3.27 -3.68
C TYR A 3 -18.47 -2.00 -4.04
N THR A 4 -17.79 -1.00 -4.57
CA THR A 4 -18.41 0.27 -5.02
C THR A 4 -19.48 0.11 -6.09
N SER A 5 -19.48 -1.00 -6.82
CA SER A 5 -20.48 -1.35 -7.86
C SER A 5 -21.44 -2.46 -7.39
N SER A 6 -21.34 -2.89 -6.15
CA SER A 6 -22.19 -3.93 -5.57
C SER A 6 -23.49 -3.32 -4.98
N PRO A 7 -24.55 -4.13 -4.76
CA PRO A 7 -25.73 -3.68 -4.04
C PRO A 7 -25.45 -3.21 -2.60
N TYR A 8 -24.29 -3.53 -2.08
CA TYR A 8 -23.87 -3.22 -0.70
C TYR A 8 -23.09 -1.91 -0.60
N SER A 9 -22.83 -1.20 -1.70
CA SER A 9 -22.03 0.04 -1.74
C SER A 9 -22.58 1.18 -0.87
N SER A 10 -23.87 1.12 -0.49
CA SER A 10 -24.50 2.08 0.43
C SER A 10 -24.53 1.62 1.89
N HIS A 11 -24.02 0.40 2.19
CA HIS A 11 -23.99 -0.09 3.57
C HIS A 11 -22.85 0.60 4.34
N ASN A 12 -23.13 0.90 5.61
CA ASN A 12 -22.07 1.37 6.51
C ASN A 12 -21.12 0.20 6.82
N ILE A 13 -19.83 0.41 6.54
CA ILE A 13 -18.78 -0.58 6.80
C ILE A 13 -17.90 -0.05 7.93
N GLN A 14 -17.74 -0.85 8.97
CA GLN A 14 -16.67 -0.61 9.93
C GLN A 14 -15.35 -0.98 9.28
N SER A 15 -14.49 0.01 9.10
CA SER A 15 -13.16 -0.10 8.51
C SER A 15 -12.10 0.35 9.51
N LEU A 16 -10.81 0.08 9.21
CA LEU A 16 -9.73 0.67 10.02
C LEU A 16 -9.79 2.20 10.00
N ALA A 17 -10.12 2.83 8.87
CA ALA A 17 -10.22 4.29 8.80
C ALA A 17 -11.34 4.82 9.70
N SER A 18 -12.54 4.19 9.69
CA SER A 18 -13.62 4.62 10.59
C SER A 18 -13.27 4.44 12.07
N VAL A 19 -12.68 3.30 12.43
CA VAL A 19 -12.22 3.04 13.82
C VAL A 19 -11.16 4.06 14.25
N PHE A 20 -10.18 4.33 13.41
CA PHE A 20 -9.14 5.30 13.73
C PHE A 20 -9.67 6.74 13.81
N ASN A 21 -10.69 7.11 13.02
CA ASN A 21 -11.38 8.39 13.18
C ASN A 21 -12.09 8.51 14.54
N ASP A 22 -12.71 7.41 15.03
CA ASP A 22 -13.41 7.40 16.32
C ASP A 22 -12.46 7.66 17.51
N ILE A 23 -11.15 7.47 17.32
CA ILE A 23 -10.10 7.71 18.32
C ILE A 23 -9.14 8.85 17.90
N ASP A 24 -9.64 9.81 17.14
CA ASP A 24 -8.96 11.07 16.78
C ASP A 24 -7.68 10.95 15.93
N TYR A 25 -7.52 9.88 15.16
CA TYR A 25 -6.44 9.77 14.18
C TYR A 25 -6.74 10.60 12.92
N THR A 26 -5.70 11.20 12.33
CA THR A 26 -5.76 11.70 10.96
C THR A 26 -5.71 10.53 10.00
N THR A 27 -6.75 10.33 9.18
CA THR A 27 -6.81 9.18 8.25
C THR A 27 -6.63 9.63 6.80
N SER A 28 -5.83 8.87 6.03
CA SER A 28 -5.52 9.20 4.64
C SER A 28 -5.28 7.98 3.76
N PHE A 29 -5.70 8.09 2.50
CA PHE A 29 -5.49 7.07 1.47
C PHE A 29 -4.69 7.67 0.32
N PHE A 30 -3.59 6.99 -0.07
CA PHE A 30 -2.69 7.38 -1.14
C PHE A 30 -2.68 6.36 -2.26
N HIS A 31 -2.93 6.83 -3.49
CA HIS A 31 -2.87 5.99 -4.69
C HIS A 31 -2.57 6.85 -5.92
N GLY A 32 -1.41 6.68 -6.54
CA GLY A 32 -0.87 7.55 -7.60
C GLY A 32 -1.67 7.60 -8.92
N ALA A 33 -2.75 6.83 -9.05
CA ALA A 33 -3.63 6.87 -10.22
C ALA A 33 -4.51 8.13 -10.25
N PRO A 34 -5.11 8.48 -11.42
CA PRO A 34 -6.17 9.48 -11.49
C PRO A 34 -7.30 9.17 -10.50
N ASN A 35 -7.80 10.19 -9.80
CA ASN A 35 -8.71 10.03 -8.64
C ASN A 35 -9.98 9.20 -8.91
N GLY A 36 -10.44 9.14 -10.16
CA GLY A 36 -11.58 8.31 -10.57
C GLY A 36 -11.24 6.88 -10.94
N SER A 37 -9.94 6.51 -11.01
CA SER A 37 -9.52 5.18 -11.44
C SER A 37 -10.03 4.10 -10.50
N MET A 38 -10.61 3.05 -11.08
CA MET A 38 -11.11 1.85 -10.40
C MET A 38 -12.04 2.12 -9.20
N GLY A 39 -12.50 3.36 -9.01
CA GLY A 39 -13.40 3.75 -7.92
C GLY A 39 -12.72 3.93 -6.56
N PHE A 40 -11.39 4.01 -6.47
CA PHE A 40 -10.66 4.11 -5.20
C PHE A 40 -11.02 5.35 -4.38
N LEU A 41 -11.23 6.52 -5.01
CA LEU A 41 -11.72 7.70 -4.30
C LEU A 41 -13.10 7.44 -3.65
N GLY A 42 -14.01 6.83 -4.40
CA GLY A 42 -15.34 6.48 -3.87
C GLY A 42 -15.24 5.46 -2.73
N LEU A 43 -14.38 4.44 -2.90
CA LEU A 43 -14.14 3.43 -1.86
C LEU A 43 -13.54 4.05 -0.60
N SER A 44 -12.54 4.91 -0.72
CA SER A 44 -11.91 5.55 0.43
C SER A 44 -12.91 6.40 1.23
N ASN A 45 -13.82 7.10 0.55
CA ASN A 45 -14.90 7.85 1.20
C ASN A 45 -15.88 6.92 1.95
N ILE A 46 -16.27 5.79 1.34
CA ILE A 46 -17.15 4.78 1.98
C ILE A 46 -16.47 4.17 3.22
N LEU A 47 -15.15 3.94 3.14
CA LEU A 47 -14.35 3.43 4.25
C LEU A 47 -14.06 4.47 5.34
N GLY A 48 -14.42 5.75 5.13
CA GLY A 48 -14.31 6.80 6.12
C GLY A 48 -12.95 7.49 6.18
N PHE A 49 -12.10 7.39 5.16
CA PHE A 49 -10.87 8.17 5.13
C PHE A 49 -11.18 9.68 5.05
N ASN A 50 -10.53 10.49 5.87
CA ASN A 50 -10.67 11.95 5.85
C ASN A 50 -10.02 12.59 4.62
N ASN A 51 -8.93 11.98 4.14
CA ASN A 51 -8.14 12.53 3.05
C ASN A 51 -7.87 11.45 1.98
N TYR A 52 -7.94 11.87 0.72
CA TYR A 52 -7.50 11.07 -0.42
C TYR A 52 -6.44 11.87 -1.20
N TYR A 53 -5.34 11.20 -1.53
CA TYR A 53 -4.27 11.78 -2.34
C TYR A 53 -4.01 10.89 -3.55
N GLY A 54 -4.34 11.40 -4.72
CA GLY A 54 -4.12 10.74 -5.99
C GLY A 54 -3.20 11.54 -6.90
N LYS A 55 -3.23 11.20 -8.19
CA LYS A 55 -2.49 11.91 -9.23
C LYS A 55 -2.81 13.41 -9.26
N ASN A 56 -4.08 13.78 -8.98
CA ASN A 56 -4.51 15.19 -9.02
C ASN A 56 -3.82 16.01 -7.91
N GLU A 57 -3.69 15.47 -6.71
CA GLU A 57 -3.05 16.11 -5.57
C GLU A 57 -1.52 16.11 -5.68
N PHE A 58 -0.95 15.14 -6.41
CA PHE A 58 0.47 15.12 -6.77
C PHE A 58 0.83 16.25 -7.73
N ASN A 59 -0.03 16.49 -8.72
CA ASN A 59 -0.01 17.62 -9.64
C ASN A 59 1.28 17.78 -10.48
N ASP A 60 1.99 16.70 -10.77
CA ASP A 60 3.10 16.66 -11.72
C ASP A 60 2.93 15.48 -12.69
N ASN A 61 2.59 15.80 -13.94
CA ASN A 61 2.40 14.80 -14.98
C ASN A 61 3.70 14.30 -15.61
N SER A 62 4.85 14.91 -15.33
CA SER A 62 6.13 14.44 -15.87
C SER A 62 6.55 13.09 -15.31
N LEU A 63 6.03 12.74 -14.13
CA LEU A 63 6.30 11.48 -13.42
C LEU A 63 5.18 10.43 -13.60
N TYR A 64 4.28 10.67 -14.56
CA TYR A 64 3.24 9.71 -14.94
C TYR A 64 3.83 8.59 -15.80
N ASP A 65 3.52 7.34 -15.47
CA ASP A 65 4.04 6.15 -16.14
C ASP A 65 3.50 5.92 -17.57
N GLY A 66 2.48 6.69 -17.95
CA GLY A 66 1.81 6.59 -19.24
C GLY A 66 0.61 5.64 -19.26
N TYR A 67 0.35 4.90 -18.20
CA TYR A 67 -0.67 3.85 -18.11
C TYR A 67 -1.57 3.98 -16.88
N TRP A 68 -0.99 3.84 -15.70
CA TRP A 68 -1.74 3.71 -14.44
C TRP A 68 -1.71 4.98 -13.61
N GLY A 69 -0.52 5.57 -13.39
CA GLY A 69 -0.39 6.73 -12.51
C GLY A 69 1.04 7.22 -12.33
N ILE A 70 1.27 7.89 -11.24
CA ILE A 70 2.59 8.36 -10.84
C ILE A 70 3.43 7.17 -10.36
N TRP A 71 4.69 7.11 -10.79
CA TRP A 71 5.63 6.09 -10.32
C TRP A 71 5.69 6.02 -8.79
N ASP A 72 5.82 4.80 -8.24
CA ASP A 72 5.74 4.58 -6.78
C ASP A 72 6.80 5.36 -5.99
N GLU A 73 8.04 5.47 -6.47
CA GLU A 73 9.11 6.17 -5.75
C GLU A 73 8.79 7.65 -5.52
N PRO A 74 8.56 8.49 -6.55
CA PRO A 74 8.18 9.89 -6.33
C PRO A 74 6.84 10.04 -5.61
N PHE A 75 5.93 9.08 -5.74
CA PHE A 75 4.66 9.14 -5.03
C PHE A 75 4.80 8.79 -3.54
N LEU A 76 5.72 7.90 -3.17
CA LEU A 76 6.11 7.65 -1.79
C LEU A 76 6.79 8.86 -1.14
N ASP A 77 7.65 9.58 -1.88
CA ASP A 77 8.23 10.84 -1.41
C ASP A 77 7.15 11.91 -1.17
N PHE A 78 6.18 12.02 -2.07
CA PHE A 78 5.03 12.88 -1.90
C PHE A 78 4.22 12.50 -0.66
N MET A 79 3.94 11.19 -0.46
CA MET A 79 3.25 10.69 0.72
C MET A 79 4.00 11.05 2.00
N LYS A 80 5.33 10.83 2.04
CA LYS A 80 6.18 11.22 3.17
C LYS A 80 6.02 12.71 3.50
N ASN A 81 6.15 13.58 2.50
CA ASN A 81 6.03 15.02 2.68
C ASN A 81 4.64 15.44 3.21
N LYS A 82 3.58 14.70 2.86
CA LYS A 82 2.24 14.92 3.43
C LYS A 82 2.17 14.47 4.89
N ILE A 83 2.69 13.28 5.19
CA ILE A 83 2.72 12.71 6.55
C ILE A 83 3.51 13.61 7.51
N ASP A 84 4.61 14.19 7.07
CA ASP A 84 5.42 15.12 7.89
C ASP A 84 4.62 16.33 8.41
N GLY A 85 3.54 16.69 7.72
CA GLY A 85 2.62 17.76 8.11
C GLY A 85 1.34 17.28 8.82
N PHE A 86 1.15 16.00 9.05
CA PHE A 86 -0.06 15.50 9.70
C PHE A 86 -0.05 15.76 11.21
N LYS A 87 -1.24 15.98 11.74
CA LYS A 87 -1.46 15.88 13.18
C LYS A 87 -1.39 14.42 13.59
N GLU A 88 -0.50 14.11 14.54
CA GLU A 88 -0.45 12.77 15.16
C GLU A 88 -1.57 12.60 16.20
N PRO A 89 -2.08 11.36 16.39
CA PRO A 89 -1.72 10.18 15.65
C PRO A 89 -2.36 10.13 14.24
N PHE A 90 -1.80 9.31 13.34
CA PHE A 90 -2.34 9.15 11.99
C PHE A 90 -2.43 7.67 11.56
N PHE A 91 -3.36 7.39 10.64
CA PHE A 91 -3.49 6.14 9.91
C PHE A 91 -3.44 6.43 8.41
N THR A 92 -2.46 5.86 7.74
CA THR A 92 -2.24 6.09 6.30
C THR A 92 -2.21 4.76 5.55
N THR A 93 -2.94 4.68 4.46
CA THR A 93 -2.89 3.56 3.51
C THR A 93 -2.26 4.03 2.21
N PHE A 94 -1.25 3.30 1.73
CA PHE A 94 -0.66 3.46 0.41
C PHE A 94 -0.98 2.23 -0.44
N PHE A 95 -1.52 2.44 -1.63
CA PHE A 95 -1.75 1.40 -2.62
C PHE A 95 -0.88 1.67 -3.85
N SER A 96 0.17 0.85 -4.01
CA SER A 96 1.16 0.96 -5.08
C SER A 96 0.57 0.59 -6.44
N LEU A 97 1.28 0.95 -7.53
CA LEU A 97 0.85 0.61 -8.89
C LEU A 97 1.99 0.24 -9.86
N SER A 98 3.24 0.54 -9.50
CA SER A 98 4.36 0.36 -10.45
C SER A 98 4.73 -1.10 -10.72
N SER A 99 4.22 -2.05 -9.94
CA SER A 99 4.40 -3.49 -10.18
C SER A 99 3.36 -4.10 -11.14
N HIS A 100 2.47 -3.27 -11.70
CA HIS A 100 1.41 -3.69 -12.62
C HIS A 100 1.88 -3.78 -14.07
N GLU A 101 1.12 -4.49 -14.93
CA GLU A 101 1.34 -4.46 -16.38
C GLU A 101 1.32 -3.01 -16.92
N PRO A 102 2.14 -2.67 -17.90
CA PRO A 102 2.95 -3.51 -18.79
C PRO A 102 4.35 -3.86 -18.27
N PHE A 103 4.59 -3.84 -16.95
CA PHE A 103 5.85 -4.20 -16.29
C PHE A 103 7.04 -3.32 -16.70
N ASN A 104 6.80 -2.05 -16.85
CA ASN A 104 7.83 -1.06 -17.15
C ASN A 104 8.46 -0.51 -15.85
N VAL A 105 9.67 0.01 -15.97
CA VAL A 105 10.31 0.82 -14.94
C VAL A 105 10.64 2.21 -15.51
N PRO A 106 10.81 3.25 -14.67
CA PRO A 106 11.27 4.56 -15.12
C PRO A 106 12.56 4.43 -15.93
N LYS A 107 12.76 5.34 -16.89
CA LYS A 107 13.90 5.27 -17.84
C LYS A 107 15.25 5.26 -17.13
N GLU A 108 15.40 6.00 -16.05
CA GLU A 108 16.59 6.09 -15.22
C GLU A 108 16.95 4.75 -14.55
N TYR A 109 15.97 3.86 -14.39
CA TYR A 109 16.14 2.51 -13.84
C TYR A 109 16.27 1.43 -14.90
N SER A 110 16.39 1.81 -16.18
CA SER A 110 16.58 0.84 -17.26
C SER A 110 17.86 0.02 -17.04
N GLY A 111 17.71 -1.31 -16.93
CA GLY A 111 18.82 -2.24 -16.71
C GLY A 111 19.39 -2.25 -15.29
N VAL A 112 18.81 -1.51 -14.34
CA VAL A 112 19.28 -1.49 -12.94
C VAL A 112 18.82 -2.73 -12.17
N PHE A 113 17.57 -3.15 -12.37
CA PHE A 113 17.01 -4.28 -11.64
C PHE A 113 17.10 -5.57 -12.48
N PRO A 114 17.30 -6.73 -11.82
CA PRO A 114 17.33 -8.01 -12.52
C PRO A 114 16.02 -8.27 -13.29
N THR A 115 16.11 -8.65 -14.55
CA THR A 115 14.95 -9.02 -15.36
C THR A 115 14.35 -10.37 -14.96
N GLY A 116 15.16 -11.23 -14.32
CA GLY A 116 14.73 -12.56 -13.90
C GLY A 116 14.17 -13.42 -15.04
N ASN A 117 13.23 -14.29 -14.72
CA ASN A 117 12.61 -15.22 -15.68
C ASN A 117 11.23 -14.78 -16.17
N ILE A 118 10.64 -13.77 -15.55
CA ILE A 118 9.36 -13.15 -15.90
C ILE A 118 9.49 -11.63 -15.77
N GLN A 119 8.69 -10.90 -16.55
CA GLN A 119 8.77 -9.44 -16.59
C GLN A 119 8.49 -8.78 -15.21
N MET A 120 7.66 -9.42 -14.41
CA MET A 120 7.34 -8.94 -13.07
C MET A 120 8.55 -8.82 -12.15
N HIS A 121 9.61 -9.62 -12.32
CA HIS A 121 10.79 -9.56 -11.45
C HIS A 121 11.44 -8.19 -11.45
N GLN A 122 11.53 -7.54 -12.61
CA GLN A 122 12.14 -6.21 -12.74
C GLN A 122 11.33 -5.14 -12.00
N VAL A 123 10.01 -5.14 -12.16
CA VAL A 123 9.15 -4.13 -11.52
C VAL A 123 9.01 -4.36 -10.02
N VAL A 124 9.06 -5.60 -9.55
CA VAL A 124 9.18 -5.89 -8.11
C VAL A 124 10.48 -5.33 -7.55
N GLY A 125 11.60 -5.46 -8.29
CA GLY A 125 12.88 -4.84 -7.90
C GLY A 125 12.78 -3.31 -7.80
N TYR A 126 12.06 -2.67 -8.70
CA TYR A 126 11.80 -1.23 -8.64
C TYR A 126 10.93 -0.85 -7.43
N SER A 127 9.82 -1.56 -7.20
CA SER A 127 8.93 -1.28 -6.06
C SER A 127 9.62 -1.52 -4.71
N ASP A 128 10.48 -2.55 -4.62
CA ASP A 128 11.33 -2.79 -3.44
C ASP A 128 12.30 -1.62 -3.20
N ASN A 129 12.93 -1.12 -4.28
CA ASN A 129 13.80 0.06 -4.18
C ASN A 129 13.02 1.31 -3.75
N ALA A 130 11.83 1.54 -4.28
CA ALA A 130 10.98 2.66 -3.88
C ALA A 130 10.63 2.61 -2.38
N LEU A 131 10.26 1.44 -1.88
CA LEU A 131 10.07 1.22 -0.44
C LEU A 131 11.35 1.47 0.37
N LYS A 132 12.49 0.95 -0.08
CA LYS A 132 13.79 1.16 0.57
C LYS A 132 14.12 2.65 0.70
N GLU A 133 13.92 3.42 -0.35
CA GLU A 133 14.18 4.87 -0.32
C GLU A 133 13.19 5.60 0.60
N PHE A 134 11.92 5.22 0.60
CA PHE A 134 10.94 5.71 1.57
C PHE A 134 11.37 5.46 3.01
N PHE A 135 11.79 4.24 3.35
CA PHE A 135 12.27 3.92 4.70
C PHE A 135 13.55 4.68 5.06
N ASN A 136 14.48 4.81 4.11
CA ASN A 136 15.73 5.56 4.31
C ASN A 136 15.49 7.04 4.57
N SER A 137 14.61 7.67 3.82
CA SER A 137 14.26 9.10 3.97
C SER A 137 13.45 9.38 5.23
N SER A 138 12.63 8.40 5.65
CA SER A 138 11.71 8.55 6.78
C SER A 138 12.29 8.21 8.15
N LYS A 139 13.37 7.42 8.23
CA LYS A 139 13.90 6.85 9.49
C LYS A 139 14.25 7.86 10.60
N ASN A 140 14.49 9.12 10.24
CA ASN A 140 14.83 10.19 11.17
C ASN A 140 13.62 11.09 11.50
N GLU A 141 12.47 10.87 10.88
CA GLU A 141 11.26 11.65 11.14
C GLU A 141 10.70 11.31 12.54
N PRO A 142 10.14 12.29 13.24
CA PRO A 142 9.60 12.08 14.60
C PRO A 142 8.59 10.95 14.69
N TRP A 143 7.68 10.85 13.71
CA TRP A 143 6.61 9.86 13.66
C TRP A 143 7.11 8.44 13.40
N PHE A 144 8.27 8.26 12.74
CA PHE A 144 8.75 6.95 12.27
C PHE A 144 8.92 5.93 13.41
N LYS A 145 9.47 6.36 14.53
CA LYS A 145 9.78 5.47 15.67
C LYS A 145 8.54 4.89 16.35
N ASN A 146 7.42 5.58 16.23
CA ASN A 146 6.13 5.18 16.83
C ASN A 146 5.14 4.64 15.79
N THR A 147 5.60 4.34 14.58
CA THR A 147 4.74 3.85 13.51
C THR A 147 4.84 2.34 13.38
N LEU A 148 3.70 1.68 13.33
CA LEU A 148 3.58 0.30 12.88
C LEU A 148 3.37 0.31 11.36
N PHE A 149 4.28 -0.35 10.64
CA PHE A 149 4.15 -0.56 9.19
C PHE A 149 3.58 -1.95 8.93
N VAL A 150 2.49 -2.02 8.19
CA VAL A 150 1.89 -3.27 7.72
C VAL A 150 2.00 -3.31 6.21
N ILE A 151 2.74 -4.29 5.69
CA ILE A 151 3.03 -4.41 4.26
C ILE A 151 2.48 -5.75 3.77
N THR A 152 1.67 -5.72 2.74
CA THR A 152 1.11 -6.91 2.10
C THR A 152 0.93 -6.67 0.60
N ALA A 153 0.77 -7.74 -0.18
CA ALA A 153 0.30 -7.64 -1.55
C ALA A 153 -1.23 -7.82 -1.58
N ASP A 154 -1.89 -7.29 -2.59
CA ASP A 154 -3.31 -7.51 -2.86
C ASP A 154 -3.57 -8.92 -3.43
N HIS A 155 -2.72 -9.37 -4.38
CA HIS A 155 -2.74 -10.69 -4.99
C HIS A 155 -1.41 -11.02 -5.68
N CYS A 156 -1.23 -12.28 -6.13
CA CYS A 156 -0.20 -12.65 -7.09
C CYS A 156 -0.67 -12.35 -8.52
N ASN A 157 0.26 -11.97 -9.40
CA ASN A 157 -0.02 -11.80 -10.83
C ASN A 157 0.64 -12.94 -11.63
N GLN A 158 1.97 -12.96 -11.70
CA GLN A 158 2.75 -13.95 -12.42
C GLN A 158 3.48 -14.88 -11.45
N PHE A 159 3.73 -16.10 -11.87
CA PHE A 159 4.51 -17.06 -11.09
C PHE A 159 5.52 -17.79 -11.98
N TRP A 160 6.66 -18.09 -11.43
CA TRP A 160 7.73 -18.87 -12.09
C TRP A 160 7.90 -20.26 -11.46
N TYR A 161 7.80 -20.32 -10.14
CA TYR A 161 8.01 -21.57 -9.43
C TYR A 161 6.77 -22.48 -9.48
N PRO A 162 6.95 -23.82 -9.77
CA PRO A 162 5.83 -24.75 -9.84
C PRO A 162 4.93 -24.78 -8.60
N TYR A 163 5.49 -24.51 -7.43
CA TYR A 163 4.73 -24.40 -6.18
C TYR A 163 3.57 -23.40 -6.30
N TYR A 164 3.80 -22.23 -6.90
CA TYR A 164 2.77 -21.20 -7.06
C TYR A 164 1.82 -21.45 -8.25
N SER A 165 2.04 -22.51 -9.03
CA SER A 165 1.10 -22.90 -10.10
C SER A 165 -0.14 -23.64 -9.56
N ALA A 166 -0.05 -24.23 -8.36
CA ALA A 166 -1.19 -24.89 -7.73
C ALA A 166 -2.28 -23.85 -7.36
N PRO A 167 -3.58 -24.18 -7.54
CA PRO A 167 -4.68 -23.21 -7.36
C PRO A 167 -4.66 -22.46 -6.03
N ILE A 168 -4.41 -23.14 -4.93
CA ILE A 168 -4.37 -22.52 -3.60
C ILE A 168 -3.13 -21.64 -3.40
N ASN A 169 -1.98 -22.04 -3.93
CA ASN A 169 -0.71 -21.33 -3.72
C ASN A 169 -0.59 -20.07 -4.60
N ARG A 170 -1.43 -19.95 -5.63
CA ARG A 170 -1.53 -18.73 -6.46
C ARG A 170 -2.01 -17.51 -5.68
N PHE A 171 -2.62 -17.72 -4.52
CA PHE A 171 -3.07 -16.66 -3.62
C PHE A 171 -2.10 -16.42 -2.46
N ALA A 172 -0.96 -17.12 -2.43
CA ALA A 172 0.03 -16.95 -1.38
C ALA A 172 0.75 -15.61 -1.52
N ILE A 173 0.52 -14.71 -0.57
CA ILE A 173 1.12 -13.38 -0.47
C ILE A 173 1.74 -13.20 0.92
N PRO A 174 2.77 -12.35 1.07
CA PRO A 174 3.32 -12.03 2.37
C PRO A 174 2.42 -11.04 3.12
N ILE A 175 2.40 -11.16 4.46
CA ILE A 175 1.93 -10.11 5.37
C ILE A 175 3.08 -9.84 6.34
N LEU A 176 3.56 -8.60 6.38
CA LEU A 176 4.67 -8.16 7.22
C LEU A 176 4.19 -7.10 8.19
N PHE A 177 4.45 -7.31 9.48
CA PHE A 177 4.33 -6.29 10.52
C PHE A 177 5.73 -5.85 10.93
N TYR A 178 6.02 -4.57 10.80
CA TYR A 178 7.30 -3.99 11.16
C TYR A 178 7.11 -2.78 12.06
N HIS A 179 7.84 -2.78 13.18
CA HIS A 179 7.95 -1.62 14.07
C HIS A 179 9.41 -1.32 14.34
N PRO A 180 9.87 -0.05 14.23
CA PRO A 180 11.29 0.31 14.35
C PRO A 180 11.94 -0.04 15.69
N ASN A 181 11.15 -0.17 16.77
CA ASN A 181 11.66 -0.60 18.08
C ASN A 181 11.96 -2.10 18.16
N ASN A 182 11.82 -2.84 17.04
CA ASN A 182 12.14 -4.27 16.97
C ASN A 182 11.26 -5.20 17.83
N SER A 183 10.04 -4.78 18.14
CA SER A 183 9.10 -5.58 18.94
C SER A 183 8.59 -6.83 18.22
N PHE A 184 8.58 -6.82 16.89
CA PHE A 184 8.18 -7.96 16.08
C PHE A 184 9.39 -8.63 15.44
N LYS A 185 9.58 -9.93 15.72
CA LYS A 185 10.69 -10.71 15.15
C LYS A 185 10.25 -12.11 14.79
N GLY A 186 10.76 -12.59 13.66
CA GLY A 186 10.60 -13.97 13.23
C GLY A 186 9.50 -14.16 12.18
N VAL A 187 9.28 -15.42 11.82
CA VAL A 187 8.29 -15.80 10.81
C VAL A 187 7.20 -16.65 11.49
N ASN A 188 5.98 -16.19 11.41
CA ASN A 188 4.82 -17.00 11.79
C ASN A 188 4.37 -17.84 10.60
N LYS A 189 4.33 -19.16 10.78
CA LYS A 189 3.93 -20.14 9.73
C LYS A 189 2.44 -20.47 9.75
N ARG A 190 1.64 -19.84 10.60
CA ARG A 190 0.19 -20.02 10.59
C ARG A 190 -0.38 -19.48 9.29
N LEU A 191 -1.35 -20.18 8.74
CA LEU A 191 -2.12 -19.67 7.61
C LEU A 191 -2.88 -18.43 8.07
N SER A 192 -2.68 -17.33 7.35
CA SER A 192 -3.35 -16.04 7.59
C SER A 192 -3.92 -15.52 6.29
N GLN A 193 -4.90 -14.64 6.37
CA GLN A 193 -5.52 -13.96 5.25
C GLN A 193 -5.43 -12.45 5.42
N GLN A 194 -5.62 -11.69 4.37
CA GLN A 194 -5.71 -10.23 4.45
C GLN A 194 -6.81 -9.76 5.42
N LEU A 195 -7.89 -10.54 5.55
CA LEU A 195 -8.97 -10.27 6.51
C LEU A 195 -8.50 -10.30 7.97
N ASP A 196 -7.41 -10.99 8.28
CA ASP A 196 -6.84 -11.07 9.63
C ASP A 196 -6.09 -9.77 10.02
N ILE A 197 -5.78 -8.89 9.04
CA ILE A 197 -5.09 -7.62 9.31
C ILE A 197 -5.95 -6.72 10.18
N PHE A 198 -7.23 -6.57 9.87
CA PHE A 198 -8.14 -5.72 10.63
C PHE A 198 -8.21 -6.12 12.11
N PRO A 199 -8.62 -7.35 12.48
CA PRO A 199 -8.70 -7.75 13.89
C PRO A 199 -7.33 -7.74 14.57
N SER A 200 -6.23 -8.02 13.85
CA SER A 200 -4.87 -7.96 14.44
C SER A 200 -4.48 -6.54 14.83
N ILE A 201 -4.83 -5.54 14.04
CA ILE A 201 -4.57 -4.13 14.36
C ILE A 201 -5.47 -3.68 15.52
N ILE A 202 -6.76 -4.05 15.50
CA ILE A 202 -7.71 -3.72 16.57
C ILE A 202 -7.24 -4.26 17.91
N ASP A 203 -6.83 -5.54 17.96
CA ASP A 203 -6.28 -6.17 19.17
C ASP A 203 -4.99 -5.45 19.64
N LEU A 204 -4.11 -5.11 18.70
CA LEU A 204 -2.83 -4.47 19.01
C LEU A 204 -2.98 -3.07 19.62
N ILE A 205 -3.98 -2.30 19.19
CA ILE A 205 -4.26 -0.95 19.75
C ILE A 205 -5.18 -0.98 20.96
N GLY A 206 -5.70 -2.15 21.35
CA GLY A 206 -6.60 -2.31 22.50
C GLY A 206 -7.95 -1.60 22.30
N TYR A 207 -8.48 -1.60 21.09
CA TYR A 207 -9.80 -1.03 20.78
C TYR A 207 -10.86 -2.10 21.02
N ASP A 208 -11.83 -1.84 21.92
CA ASP A 208 -12.93 -2.73 22.31
C ASP A 208 -14.21 -2.50 21.47
#